data_5eb6e3aa504f08b797d0d6e1406ef837
#
_entry.id   5eb6e3aa504f08b797d0d6e1406ef837
#
_cell.length_a   1.000
_cell.length_b   1.000
_cell.length_c   1.000
_cell.angle_alpha   90.00
_cell.angle_beta   90.00
_cell.angle_gamma   90.00
#
_symmetry.space_group_name_H-M   'P 1'
#
loop_
_entity.id
_entity.type
_entity.pdbx_description
1 polymer ?
#
loop_
_entity_poly.entity_id
_entity_poly.type
_entity_poly.pdbx_seq_one_letter_code
_entity_poly.pdbx_strand_id
1 'polypeptide(L)'
;MYKLELHCHTREVSACSDCPAEREIEIYRQAGYSGIVSTNHINRATYEKLPAGWSWQKKAEHFLAGFEALKRAAGSDFDVLLGCEINLSPVRPLPPELQAEGWRGYIPNDYLIYGVTEHWILNAGDMRYMTLEELSRSVREAGFLIVHAHPFRVGTVMQNPDLFDGFEVFNGNARHDSHNDLADAWAGLKGKIKTSGTDLHKTDDVPRGGIETDTRIRDNAALLQTLKSGNYRLIRSP
;
A
#
# COMPACT_ATOMS: atom_id res chain seq x y z
N MET A 1 19.54 -6.72 13.15
CA MET A 1 18.50 -6.84 12.12
C MET A 1 17.71 -5.55 12.03
N TYR A 2 17.24 -5.19 10.85
CA TYR A 2 16.53 -3.96 10.57
C TYR A 2 15.09 -4.29 10.21
N LYS A 3 14.13 -3.60 10.82
CA LYS A 3 12.70 -3.77 10.53
C LYS A 3 12.24 -2.66 9.60
N LEU A 4 11.49 -3.00 8.56
CA LEU A 4 10.87 -2.07 7.62
C LEU A 4 9.37 -2.37 7.52
N GLU A 5 8.53 -1.37 7.81
CA GLU A 5 7.09 -1.44 7.56
C GLU A 5 6.81 -1.31 6.07
N LEU A 6 5.85 -2.09 5.56
CA LEU A 6 5.50 -2.08 4.14
C LEU A 6 4.09 -1.56 3.83
N HIS A 7 3.24 -1.32 4.86
CA HIS A 7 1.85 -0.91 4.66
C HIS A 7 1.37 0.01 5.80
N CYS A 8 1.34 1.31 5.54
CA CYS A 8 0.90 2.30 6.52
C CYS A 8 0.35 3.59 5.88
N HIS A 9 -0.49 4.33 6.63
CA HIS A 9 -1.27 5.45 6.14
C HIS A 9 -1.26 6.63 7.08
N THR A 10 -1.00 7.83 6.54
CA THR A 10 -1.05 9.09 7.30
C THR A 10 -2.35 9.86 7.05
N ARG A 11 -2.77 10.65 8.04
CA ARG A 11 -3.96 11.51 7.92
C ARG A 11 -3.77 12.67 6.92
N GLU A 12 -2.53 13.02 6.59
CA GLU A 12 -2.20 14.09 5.63
C GLU A 12 -2.72 13.78 4.23
N VAL A 13 -2.91 12.50 3.92
CA VAL A 13 -3.39 12.03 2.61
C VAL A 13 -4.58 11.11 2.74
N SER A 14 -4.44 10.03 3.50
CA SER A 14 -5.43 8.94 3.53
C SER A 14 -6.65 9.33 4.36
N ALA A 15 -7.80 9.47 3.71
CA ALA A 15 -9.03 9.96 4.35
C ALA A 15 -9.58 9.06 5.48
N CYS A 16 -9.11 7.82 5.58
CA CYS A 16 -9.45 6.83 6.60
C CYS A 16 -8.46 6.82 7.78
N SER A 17 -7.31 7.49 7.65
CA SER A 17 -6.33 7.58 8.73
C SER A 17 -6.55 8.84 9.58
N ASP A 18 -6.34 8.71 10.91
CA ASP A 18 -6.24 9.84 11.84
C ASP A 18 -4.82 10.01 12.40
N CYS A 19 -3.89 9.11 12.03
CA CYS A 19 -2.51 9.14 12.50
C CYS A 19 -1.69 10.19 11.73
N PRO A 20 -1.20 11.26 12.39
CA PRO A 20 -0.33 12.21 11.73
C PRO A 20 1.08 11.66 11.53
N ALA A 21 1.80 12.18 10.55
CA ALA A 21 3.14 11.71 10.17
C ALA A 21 4.12 11.66 11.35
N GLU A 22 4.12 12.66 12.23
CA GLU A 22 4.97 12.70 13.40
C GLU A 22 4.67 11.54 14.37
N ARG A 23 3.39 11.26 14.58
CA ARG A 23 2.97 10.17 15.47
C ARG A 23 3.28 8.82 14.89
N GLU A 24 3.10 8.65 13.59
CA GLU A 24 3.40 7.42 12.87
C GLU A 24 4.88 7.06 12.98
N ILE A 25 5.77 8.02 12.72
CA ILE A 25 7.22 7.83 12.89
C ILE A 25 7.58 7.47 14.35
N GLU A 26 6.96 8.14 15.32
CA GLU A 26 7.16 7.84 16.75
C GLU A 26 6.76 6.40 17.09
N ILE A 27 5.58 5.94 16.63
CA ILE A 27 5.06 4.59 16.86
C ILE A 27 6.05 3.54 16.32
N TYR A 28 6.50 3.68 15.07
CA TYR A 28 7.41 2.73 14.47
C TYR A 28 8.81 2.75 15.08
N ARG A 29 9.32 3.92 15.48
CA ARG A 29 10.59 4.02 16.22
C ARG A 29 10.53 3.32 17.57
N GLN A 30 9.48 3.53 18.34
CA GLN A 30 9.28 2.89 19.65
C GLN A 30 9.19 1.36 19.51
N ALA A 31 8.66 0.86 18.39
CA ALA A 31 8.61 -0.56 18.07
C ALA A 31 9.92 -1.12 17.48
N GLY A 32 10.96 -0.29 17.36
CA GLY A 32 12.29 -0.70 16.89
C GLY A 32 12.40 -0.88 15.38
N TYR A 33 11.54 -0.22 14.59
CA TYR A 33 11.68 -0.16 13.15
C TYR A 33 12.76 0.85 12.74
N SER A 34 13.40 0.59 11.62
CA SER A 34 14.42 1.47 11.02
C SER A 34 13.88 2.30 9.87
N GLY A 35 12.68 1.98 9.40
CA GLY A 35 12.03 2.70 8.31
C GLY A 35 10.63 2.19 8.01
N ILE A 36 9.96 2.91 7.12
CA ILE A 36 8.62 2.60 6.61
C ILE A 36 8.56 2.85 5.08
N VAL A 37 7.64 2.16 4.43
CA VAL A 37 7.18 2.52 3.09
C VAL A 37 5.85 3.25 3.23
N SER A 38 5.81 4.53 2.86
CA SER A 38 4.57 5.32 2.82
C SER A 38 3.65 4.78 1.73
N THR A 39 2.57 4.13 2.10
CA THR A 39 1.60 3.52 1.17
C THR A 39 0.24 4.21 1.22
N ASN A 40 0.23 5.53 1.37
CA ASN A 40 -0.99 6.31 1.37
C ASN A 40 -1.90 5.98 0.18
N HIS A 41 -3.21 6.18 0.38
CA HIS A 41 -4.22 5.82 -0.59
C HIS A 41 -4.26 6.72 -1.82
N ILE A 42 -4.31 6.09 -2.99
CA ILE A 42 -4.83 6.66 -4.23
C ILE A 42 -6.19 5.97 -4.50
N ASN A 43 -7.23 6.43 -3.83
CA ASN A 43 -8.57 5.85 -3.90
C ASN A 43 -9.67 6.91 -4.00
N ARG A 44 -10.89 6.45 -4.24
CA ARG A 44 -12.05 7.31 -4.37
C ARG A 44 -12.33 8.10 -3.09
N ALA A 45 -12.32 7.44 -1.94
CA ALA A 45 -12.67 8.05 -0.66
C ALA A 45 -11.74 9.23 -0.29
N THR A 46 -10.45 9.13 -0.61
CA THR A 46 -9.48 10.22 -0.41
C THR A 46 -9.70 11.33 -1.43
N TYR A 47 -9.80 11.00 -2.71
CA TYR A 47 -9.75 12.00 -3.78
C TYR A 47 -11.09 12.72 -4.01
N GLU A 48 -12.23 12.17 -3.60
CA GLU A 48 -13.52 12.88 -3.62
C GLU A 48 -13.62 13.97 -2.55
N LYS A 49 -12.76 13.96 -1.53
CA LYS A 49 -12.65 15.05 -0.54
C LYS A 49 -11.83 16.23 -1.05
N LEU A 50 -11.05 16.04 -2.11
CA LEU A 50 -10.28 17.11 -2.74
C LEU A 50 -11.18 18.00 -3.62
N PRO A 51 -10.81 19.26 -3.87
CA PRO A 51 -11.58 20.14 -4.74
C PRO A 51 -11.81 19.52 -6.13
N ALA A 52 -13.05 19.48 -6.58
CA ALA A 52 -13.48 18.79 -7.81
C ALA A 52 -12.72 19.28 -9.08
N GLY A 53 -12.25 20.53 -9.11
CA GLY A 53 -11.49 21.10 -10.24
C GLY A 53 -10.00 20.80 -10.24
N TRP A 54 -9.48 20.00 -9.29
CA TRP A 54 -8.06 19.69 -9.26
C TRP A 54 -7.66 18.76 -10.41
N SER A 55 -6.62 19.18 -11.15
CA SER A 55 -5.95 18.30 -12.12
C SER A 55 -5.27 17.13 -11.41
N TRP A 56 -4.89 16.09 -12.18
CA TRP A 56 -4.07 15.01 -11.65
C TRP A 56 -2.79 15.54 -10.99
N GLN A 57 -2.11 16.49 -11.64
CA GLN A 57 -0.90 17.08 -11.10
C GLN A 57 -1.09 17.60 -9.66
N LYS A 58 -2.16 18.36 -9.38
CA LYS A 58 -2.45 18.86 -8.03
C LYS A 58 -2.80 17.73 -7.04
N LYS A 59 -3.48 16.70 -7.50
CA LYS A 59 -3.78 15.51 -6.68
C LYS A 59 -2.52 14.72 -6.33
N ALA A 60 -1.61 14.56 -7.29
CA ALA A 60 -0.32 13.92 -7.09
C ALA A 60 0.59 14.73 -6.14
N GLU A 61 0.62 16.04 -6.28
CA GLU A 61 1.33 16.94 -5.35
C GLU A 61 0.78 16.82 -3.91
N HIS A 62 -0.54 16.73 -3.74
CA HIS A 62 -1.15 16.49 -2.44
C HIS A 62 -0.75 15.11 -1.87
N PHE A 63 -0.74 14.07 -2.69
CA PHE A 63 -0.27 12.74 -2.29
C PHE A 63 1.19 12.78 -1.81
N LEU A 64 2.06 13.41 -2.58
CA LEU A 64 3.48 13.56 -2.24
C LEU A 64 3.71 14.43 -1.00
N ALA A 65 2.82 15.37 -0.69
CA ALA A 65 2.92 16.17 0.54
C ALA A 65 2.86 15.31 1.82
N GLY A 66 2.11 14.21 1.82
CA GLY A 66 2.10 13.23 2.92
C GLY A 66 3.43 12.48 3.06
N PHE A 67 4.01 12.05 1.96
CA PHE A 67 5.34 11.46 1.94
C PHE A 67 6.41 12.42 2.47
N GLU A 68 6.38 13.67 2.03
CA GLU A 68 7.28 14.70 2.53
C GLU A 68 7.07 15.04 4.02
N ALA A 69 5.84 14.94 4.53
CA ALA A 69 5.57 15.08 5.96
C ALA A 69 6.24 13.97 6.77
N LEU A 70 6.13 12.72 6.32
CA LEU A 70 6.83 11.57 6.93
C LEU A 70 8.35 11.75 6.90
N LYS A 71 8.94 12.17 5.77
CA LYS A 71 10.39 12.42 5.68
C LYS A 71 10.86 13.50 6.66
N ARG A 72 10.10 14.60 6.79
CA ARG A 72 10.41 15.66 7.77
C ARG A 72 10.36 15.14 9.20
N ALA A 73 9.34 14.37 9.55
CA ALA A 73 9.19 13.76 10.88
C ALA A 73 10.27 12.72 11.17
N ALA A 74 10.70 11.98 10.16
CA ALA A 74 11.72 10.95 10.25
C ALA A 74 13.14 11.50 10.48
N GLY A 75 13.44 12.70 9.95
CA GLY A 75 14.82 13.22 10.00
C GLY A 75 15.80 12.33 9.24
N SER A 76 17.05 12.23 9.71
CA SER A 76 18.13 11.52 9.01
C SER A 76 18.38 10.08 9.48
N ASP A 77 17.79 9.67 10.58
CA ASP A 77 18.08 8.40 11.26
C ASP A 77 17.02 7.31 11.02
N PHE A 78 15.91 7.65 10.35
CA PHE A 78 14.82 6.74 10.03
C PHE A 78 14.47 6.84 8.54
N ASP A 79 14.38 5.69 7.86
CA ASP A 79 14.17 5.67 6.40
C ASP A 79 12.68 5.76 6.06
N VAL A 80 12.34 6.62 5.12
CA VAL A 80 10.99 6.73 4.56
C VAL A 80 11.08 6.53 3.05
N LEU A 81 10.48 5.44 2.57
CA LEU A 81 10.43 5.09 1.17
C LEU A 81 9.05 5.41 0.60
N LEU A 82 9.02 5.76 -0.69
CA LEU A 82 7.76 6.03 -1.38
C LEU A 82 7.16 4.74 -1.95
N GLY A 83 5.93 4.47 -1.58
CA GLY A 83 5.01 3.50 -2.15
C GLY A 83 3.65 4.15 -2.35
N CYS A 84 2.65 3.37 -2.74
CA CYS A 84 1.24 3.78 -2.70
C CYS A 84 0.34 2.56 -2.59
N GLU A 85 -0.86 2.77 -2.08
CA GLU A 85 -1.95 1.81 -2.15
C GLU A 85 -3.05 2.35 -3.06
N ILE A 86 -3.35 1.62 -4.12
CA ILE A 86 -4.30 2.04 -5.17
C ILE A 86 -5.56 1.18 -5.08
N ASN A 87 -6.72 1.84 -5.04
CA ASN A 87 -8.01 1.22 -5.27
C ASN A 87 -8.58 1.69 -6.59
N LEU A 88 -8.90 0.75 -7.47
CA LEU A 88 -9.45 1.05 -8.79
C LEU A 88 -10.95 1.31 -8.71
N SER A 89 -11.39 2.39 -9.35
CA SER A 89 -12.81 2.71 -9.51
C SER A 89 -13.26 2.24 -10.88
N PRO A 90 -14.32 1.40 -10.98
CA PRO A 90 -14.76 0.92 -12.28
C PRO A 90 -15.21 2.09 -13.16
N VAL A 91 -14.76 2.06 -14.41
CA VAL A 91 -15.11 3.05 -15.45
C VAL A 91 -16.54 2.83 -15.96
N ARG A 92 -17.14 1.67 -15.70
CA ARG A 92 -18.46 1.28 -16.18
C ARG A 92 -19.48 1.28 -15.05
N PRO A 93 -20.73 1.70 -15.32
CA PRO A 93 -21.84 1.49 -14.38
C PRO A 93 -21.91 -0.01 -14.04
N LEU A 94 -22.08 -0.29 -12.75
CA LEU A 94 -22.32 -1.66 -12.33
C LEU A 94 -23.61 -2.19 -13.00
N PRO A 95 -23.70 -3.50 -13.26
CA PRO A 95 -24.97 -4.14 -13.60
C PRO A 95 -26.07 -3.75 -12.60
N PRO A 96 -27.31 -3.55 -13.07
CA PRO A 96 -28.42 -3.14 -12.20
C PRO A 96 -28.62 -4.04 -10.98
N GLU A 97 -28.34 -5.34 -11.12
CA GLU A 97 -28.45 -6.34 -10.06
C GLU A 97 -27.48 -6.02 -8.90
N LEU A 98 -26.24 -5.69 -9.22
CA LEU A 98 -25.24 -5.33 -8.23
C LEU A 98 -25.49 -3.96 -7.60
N GLN A 99 -26.07 -3.02 -8.36
CA GLN A 99 -26.52 -1.73 -7.81
C GLN A 99 -27.68 -1.91 -6.82
N ALA A 100 -28.61 -2.81 -7.12
CA ALA A 100 -29.75 -3.12 -6.25
C ALA A 100 -29.31 -3.78 -4.93
N GLU A 101 -28.20 -4.51 -4.92
CA GLU A 101 -27.60 -5.11 -3.72
C GLU A 101 -26.78 -4.11 -2.88
N GLY A 102 -26.78 -2.83 -3.24
CA GLY A 102 -26.06 -1.79 -2.51
C GLY A 102 -24.56 -1.69 -2.85
N TRP A 103 -24.11 -2.36 -3.89
CA TRP A 103 -22.77 -2.21 -4.40
C TRP A 103 -22.56 -0.80 -4.97
N ARG A 104 -21.55 -0.11 -4.45
CA ARG A 104 -21.30 1.30 -4.78
C ARG A 104 -20.39 1.50 -6.00
N GLY A 105 -20.23 0.49 -6.86
CA GLY A 105 -19.50 0.62 -8.11
C GLY A 105 -17.99 0.69 -7.98
N TYR A 106 -17.40 0.15 -6.91
CA TYR A 106 -15.97 -0.06 -6.82
C TYR A 106 -15.67 -1.52 -6.47
N ILE A 107 -14.57 -2.03 -6.97
CA ILE A 107 -14.02 -3.31 -6.57
C ILE A 107 -13.25 -3.05 -5.28
N PRO A 108 -13.59 -3.68 -4.14
CA PRO A 108 -12.96 -3.39 -2.85
C PRO A 108 -11.57 -4.05 -2.72
N ASN A 109 -10.78 -4.04 -3.78
CA ASN A 109 -9.44 -4.56 -3.83
C ASN A 109 -8.45 -3.41 -3.83
N ASP A 110 -7.45 -3.52 -2.99
CA ASP A 110 -6.37 -2.56 -2.89
C ASP A 110 -5.06 -3.20 -3.39
N TYR A 111 -4.23 -2.38 -4.01
CA TYR A 111 -2.98 -2.80 -4.64
C TYR A 111 -1.82 -1.96 -4.14
N LEU A 112 -0.89 -2.58 -3.43
CA LEU A 112 0.35 -1.96 -2.98
C LEU A 112 1.35 -1.91 -4.13
N ILE A 113 1.89 -0.74 -4.38
CA ILE A 113 2.93 -0.53 -5.39
C ILE A 113 4.21 -0.13 -4.68
N TYR A 114 5.27 -0.92 -4.88
CA TYR A 114 6.58 -0.67 -4.31
C TYR A 114 7.59 -0.25 -5.37
N GLY A 115 8.49 0.65 -4.99
CA GLY A 115 9.55 1.12 -5.87
C GLY A 115 9.21 2.40 -6.64
N VAL A 116 8.01 2.97 -6.40
CA VAL A 116 7.55 4.16 -7.13
C VAL A 116 8.46 5.36 -6.91
N THR A 117 8.49 6.23 -7.92
CA THR A 117 9.19 7.52 -7.85
C THR A 117 8.18 8.66 -7.88
N GLU A 118 8.56 9.82 -7.34
CA GLU A 118 7.75 11.04 -7.43
C GLU A 118 7.42 11.38 -8.89
N HIS A 119 8.41 11.23 -9.78
CA HIS A 119 8.22 11.43 -11.22
C HIS A 119 7.10 10.54 -11.78
N TRP A 120 7.08 9.26 -11.41
CA TRP A 120 6.03 8.34 -11.88
C TRP A 120 4.64 8.77 -11.34
N ILE A 121 4.53 9.08 -10.04
CA ILE A 121 3.27 9.55 -9.45
C ILE A 121 2.74 10.80 -10.18
N LEU A 122 3.61 11.77 -10.47
CA LEU A 122 3.22 13.01 -11.15
C LEU A 122 2.74 12.79 -12.59
N ASN A 123 3.28 11.80 -13.30
CA ASN A 123 3.06 11.59 -14.74
C ASN A 123 2.15 10.41 -15.10
N ALA A 124 1.79 9.53 -14.15
CA ALA A 124 0.99 8.33 -14.44
C ALA A 124 -0.48 8.63 -14.83
N GLY A 125 -0.95 9.86 -14.61
CA GLY A 125 -2.37 10.18 -14.76
C GLY A 125 -3.22 9.64 -13.61
N ASP A 126 -4.53 9.78 -13.67
CA ASP A 126 -5.42 9.32 -12.61
C ASP A 126 -5.59 7.80 -12.68
N MET A 127 -4.69 7.10 -12.00
CA MET A 127 -4.60 5.63 -12.00
C MET A 127 -5.86 4.94 -11.49
N ARG A 128 -6.73 5.62 -10.74
CA ARG A 128 -8.00 5.05 -10.24
C ARG A 128 -8.93 4.59 -11.35
N TYR A 129 -8.79 5.14 -12.55
CA TYR A 129 -9.61 4.82 -13.71
C TYR A 129 -8.99 3.81 -14.67
N MET A 130 -7.82 3.28 -14.35
CA MET A 130 -7.20 2.19 -15.10
C MET A 130 -7.95 0.88 -14.85
N THR A 131 -7.86 -0.04 -15.80
CA THR A 131 -8.11 -1.46 -15.52
C THR A 131 -6.94 -2.05 -14.73
N LEU A 132 -7.15 -3.20 -14.09
CA LEU A 132 -6.07 -3.86 -13.36
C LEU A 132 -4.92 -4.29 -14.30
N GLU A 133 -5.23 -4.70 -15.51
CA GLU A 133 -4.25 -5.04 -16.54
C GLU A 133 -3.41 -3.84 -16.97
N GLU A 134 -4.04 -2.67 -17.13
CA GLU A 134 -3.34 -1.41 -17.43
C GLU A 134 -2.43 -0.98 -16.30
N LEU A 135 -2.92 -1.02 -15.06
CA LEU A 135 -2.13 -0.71 -13.87
C LEU A 135 -0.95 -1.67 -13.74
N SER A 136 -1.18 -2.99 -13.81
CA SER A 136 -0.13 -4.01 -13.71
C SER A 136 0.96 -3.81 -14.77
N ARG A 137 0.56 -3.53 -16.01
CA ARG A 137 1.50 -3.25 -17.09
C ARG A 137 2.31 -1.98 -16.83
N SER A 138 1.67 -0.87 -16.50
CA SER A 138 2.35 0.40 -16.22
C SER A 138 3.36 0.30 -15.07
N VAL A 139 2.99 -0.41 -13.99
CA VAL A 139 3.86 -0.65 -12.83
C VAL A 139 5.09 -1.47 -13.23
N ARG A 140 4.88 -2.57 -13.98
CA ARG A 140 5.97 -3.47 -14.38
C ARG A 140 6.89 -2.86 -15.43
N GLU A 141 6.37 -2.09 -16.38
CA GLU A 141 7.16 -1.35 -17.37
C GLU A 141 8.06 -0.30 -16.71
N ALA A 142 7.61 0.28 -15.59
CA ALA A 142 8.43 1.17 -14.77
C ALA A 142 9.47 0.44 -13.89
N GLY A 143 9.47 -0.90 -13.86
CA GLY A 143 10.38 -1.72 -13.07
C GLY A 143 9.97 -1.90 -11.61
N PHE A 144 8.76 -1.47 -11.24
CA PHE A 144 8.19 -1.54 -9.89
C PHE A 144 7.54 -2.90 -9.61
N LEU A 145 7.04 -3.10 -8.39
CA LEU A 145 6.30 -4.30 -7.99
C LEU A 145 4.85 -3.95 -7.64
N ILE A 146 3.92 -4.78 -8.11
CA ILE A 146 2.51 -4.73 -7.73
C ILE A 146 2.18 -5.92 -6.83
N VAL A 147 1.60 -5.63 -5.67
CA VAL A 147 1.23 -6.61 -4.64
C VAL A 147 -0.25 -6.45 -4.31
N HIS A 148 -1.00 -7.54 -4.31
CA HIS A 148 -2.41 -7.52 -3.88
C HIS A 148 -2.46 -7.40 -2.36
N ALA A 149 -2.94 -6.27 -1.85
CA ALA A 149 -3.10 -6.00 -0.42
C ALA A 149 -4.22 -6.87 0.16
N HIS A 150 -4.03 -7.41 1.35
CA HIS A 150 -5.02 -8.19 2.12
C HIS A 150 -6.06 -8.94 1.25
N PRO A 151 -5.61 -9.85 0.37
CA PRO A 151 -6.40 -10.34 -0.79
C PRO A 151 -7.62 -11.20 -0.40
N PHE A 152 -7.72 -11.62 0.85
CA PHE A 152 -8.83 -12.43 1.38
C PHE A 152 -9.65 -11.71 2.46
N ARG A 153 -9.43 -10.39 2.65
CA ARG A 153 -10.29 -9.58 3.53
C ARG A 153 -11.74 -9.66 3.05
N VAL A 154 -12.68 -9.71 3.99
CA VAL A 154 -14.12 -9.75 3.67
C VAL A 154 -14.50 -8.62 2.73
N GLY A 155 -15.15 -8.97 1.62
CA GLY A 155 -15.57 -8.04 0.56
C GLY A 155 -14.59 -7.94 -0.61
N THR A 156 -13.36 -8.45 -0.52
CA THR A 156 -12.44 -8.48 -1.66
C THR A 156 -12.91 -9.47 -2.74
N VAL A 157 -12.53 -9.21 -3.97
CA VAL A 157 -12.85 -10.06 -5.14
C VAL A 157 -11.57 -10.71 -5.66
N MET A 158 -11.60 -12.02 -5.84
CA MET A 158 -10.47 -12.76 -6.38
C MET A 158 -10.11 -12.23 -7.78
N GLN A 159 -8.83 -11.94 -7.97
CA GLN A 159 -8.28 -11.44 -9.22
C GLN A 159 -7.32 -12.48 -9.84
N ASN A 160 -7.03 -12.31 -11.14
CA ASN A 160 -6.04 -13.14 -11.82
C ASN A 160 -4.65 -12.95 -11.15
N PRO A 161 -4.07 -14.01 -10.55
CA PRO A 161 -2.78 -13.90 -9.85
C PRO A 161 -1.61 -13.52 -10.75
N ASP A 162 -1.72 -13.70 -12.08
CA ASP A 162 -0.65 -13.35 -13.03
C ASP A 162 -0.46 -11.85 -13.18
N LEU A 163 -1.44 -11.05 -12.74
CA LEU A 163 -1.35 -9.59 -12.73
C LEU A 163 -0.54 -9.04 -11.54
N PHE A 164 -0.13 -9.89 -10.59
CA PHE A 164 0.61 -9.49 -9.40
C PHE A 164 1.99 -10.14 -9.34
N ASP A 165 2.95 -9.40 -8.78
CA ASP A 165 4.28 -9.92 -8.44
C ASP A 165 4.25 -10.60 -7.07
N GLY A 166 3.35 -10.13 -6.17
CA GLY A 166 3.22 -10.64 -4.82
C GLY A 166 1.82 -10.52 -4.22
N PHE A 167 1.70 -11.03 -3.00
CA PHE A 167 0.53 -10.89 -2.15
C PHE A 167 0.95 -10.46 -0.75
N GLU A 168 0.17 -9.58 -0.13
CA GLU A 168 0.28 -9.31 1.30
C GLU A 168 -0.33 -10.51 2.04
N VAL A 169 0.56 -11.33 2.62
CA VAL A 169 0.19 -12.58 3.28
C VAL A 169 -0.05 -12.42 4.77
N PHE A 170 0.31 -11.26 5.31
CA PHE A 170 -0.05 -10.86 6.65
C PHE A 170 -0.37 -9.37 6.67
N ASN A 171 -1.60 -9.06 7.03
CA ASN A 171 -2.07 -7.72 7.33
C ASN A 171 -2.37 -7.66 8.83
N GLY A 172 -1.70 -6.76 9.54
CA GLY A 172 -1.74 -6.64 11.00
C GLY A 172 -2.86 -5.75 11.54
N ASN A 173 -3.75 -5.24 10.67
CA ASN A 173 -4.86 -4.37 11.09
C ASN A 173 -5.89 -5.17 11.89
N ALA A 174 -5.90 -4.98 13.21
CA ALA A 174 -6.74 -5.73 14.14
C ALA A 174 -8.26 -5.47 13.99
N ARG A 175 -8.66 -4.47 13.21
CA ARG A 175 -10.08 -4.14 12.96
C ARG A 175 -10.71 -5.02 11.89
N HIS A 176 -9.91 -5.78 11.15
CA HIS A 176 -10.36 -6.60 10.04
C HIS A 176 -9.80 -8.02 10.13
N ASP A 177 -10.62 -9.00 9.84
CA ASP A 177 -10.13 -10.33 9.51
C ASP A 177 -9.66 -10.32 8.05
N SER A 178 -8.35 -10.40 7.86
CA SER A 178 -7.73 -10.43 6.53
C SER A 178 -7.45 -11.84 6.03
N HIS A 179 -7.86 -12.89 6.78
CA HIS A 179 -7.64 -14.31 6.45
C HIS A 179 -6.19 -14.57 5.98
N ASN A 180 -5.24 -14.14 6.81
CA ASN A 180 -3.80 -14.18 6.53
C ASN A 180 -3.28 -15.59 6.18
N ASP A 181 -3.86 -16.62 6.77
CA ASP A 181 -3.57 -18.01 6.49
C ASP A 181 -3.92 -18.40 5.03
N LEU A 182 -5.07 -17.96 4.54
CA LEU A 182 -5.47 -18.16 3.14
C LEU A 182 -4.56 -17.40 2.18
N ALA A 183 -4.21 -16.16 2.52
CA ALA A 183 -3.31 -15.34 1.71
C ALA A 183 -1.91 -15.98 1.61
N ASP A 184 -1.38 -16.49 2.71
CA ASP A 184 -0.07 -17.15 2.76
C ASP A 184 -0.05 -18.46 1.96
N ALA A 185 -1.08 -19.30 2.12
CA ALA A 185 -1.24 -20.53 1.35
C ALA A 185 -1.36 -20.23 -0.15
N TRP A 186 -2.17 -19.24 -0.54
CA TRP A 186 -2.38 -18.85 -1.92
C TRP A 186 -1.11 -18.33 -2.58
N ALA A 187 -0.39 -17.42 -1.92
CA ALA A 187 0.87 -16.90 -2.41
C ALA A 187 1.91 -18.02 -2.61
N GLY A 188 1.98 -18.99 -1.69
CA GLY A 188 2.83 -20.17 -1.81
C GLY A 188 2.46 -21.04 -3.01
N LEU A 189 1.17 -21.32 -3.20
CA LEU A 189 0.66 -22.09 -4.35
C LEU A 189 0.98 -21.43 -5.68
N LYS A 190 0.98 -20.10 -5.74
CA LYS A 190 1.24 -19.32 -6.95
C LYS A 190 2.72 -18.94 -7.14
N GLY A 191 3.61 -19.30 -6.20
CA GLY A 191 5.04 -18.96 -6.28
C GLY A 191 5.29 -17.44 -6.31
N LYS A 192 4.50 -16.68 -5.55
CA LYS A 192 4.54 -15.21 -5.56
C LYS A 192 5.34 -14.66 -4.38
N ILE A 193 5.85 -13.44 -4.54
CA ILE A 193 6.46 -12.66 -3.45
C ILE A 193 5.45 -12.54 -2.30
N LYS A 194 5.93 -12.69 -1.08
CA LYS A 194 5.13 -12.57 0.14
C LYS A 194 5.50 -11.30 0.88
N THR A 195 4.56 -10.43 1.15
CA THR A 195 4.76 -9.24 1.98
C THR A 195 3.92 -9.31 3.26
N SER A 196 4.28 -8.45 4.20
CA SER A 196 3.56 -8.26 5.44
C SER A 196 3.51 -6.77 5.74
N GLY A 197 2.39 -6.28 6.26
CA GLY A 197 2.22 -4.90 6.66
C GLY A 197 1.32 -4.75 7.87
N THR A 198 1.44 -3.63 8.57
CA THR A 198 0.56 -3.31 9.71
C THR A 198 -0.78 -2.77 9.24
N ASP A 199 -0.80 -2.08 8.11
CA ASP A 199 -1.97 -1.34 7.62
C ASP A 199 -2.46 -0.33 8.69
N LEU A 200 -1.47 0.44 9.23
CA LEU A 200 -1.69 1.40 10.32
C LEU A 200 -2.55 2.57 9.85
N HIS A 201 -3.59 2.88 10.62
CA HIS A 201 -4.52 3.97 10.34
C HIS A 201 -4.79 4.85 11.56
N LYS A 202 -4.56 4.35 12.77
CA LYS A 202 -4.96 5.01 14.01
C LYS A 202 -3.77 5.30 14.92
N THR A 203 -3.91 6.35 15.71
CA THR A 203 -2.86 6.79 16.66
C THR A 203 -2.55 5.78 17.76
N ASP A 204 -3.44 4.82 17.99
CA ASP A 204 -3.33 3.71 18.94
C ASP A 204 -3.06 2.35 18.28
N ASP A 205 -2.90 2.31 16.95
CA ASP A 205 -2.47 1.09 16.26
C ASP A 205 -1.05 0.71 16.69
N VAL A 206 -0.81 -0.58 16.77
CA VAL A 206 0.49 -1.16 17.13
C VAL A 206 1.12 -1.81 15.90
N PRO A 207 2.40 -1.53 15.61
CA PRO A 207 3.13 -2.18 14.52
C PRO A 207 3.15 -3.71 14.68
N ARG A 208 2.60 -4.41 13.70
CA ARG A 208 2.45 -5.87 13.70
C ARG A 208 3.03 -6.54 12.47
N GLY A 209 3.23 -5.79 11.38
CA GLY A 209 3.65 -6.26 10.06
C GLY A 209 4.99 -5.69 9.62
N GLY A 210 5.37 -5.98 8.38
CA GLY A 210 6.62 -5.55 7.77
C GLY A 210 7.58 -6.69 7.49
N ILE A 211 8.82 -6.33 7.20
CA ILE A 211 9.90 -7.28 6.96
C ILE A 211 11.10 -6.99 7.86
N GLU A 212 11.87 -8.04 8.12
CA GLU A 212 13.13 -7.98 8.85
C GLU A 212 14.28 -8.44 7.97
N THR A 213 15.37 -7.67 7.93
CA THR A 213 16.53 -7.88 7.06
C THR A 213 17.83 -7.73 7.83
N ASP A 214 18.91 -8.35 7.33
CA ASP A 214 20.24 -8.20 7.91
C ASP A 214 20.90 -6.88 7.47
N THR A 215 20.52 -6.34 6.31
CA THR A 215 21.02 -5.07 5.78
C THR A 215 19.90 -4.01 5.80
N ARG A 216 20.23 -2.80 6.23
CA ARG A 216 19.30 -1.69 6.25
C ARG A 216 18.88 -1.27 4.83
N ILE A 217 17.58 -1.24 4.57
CA ILE A 217 16.99 -0.80 3.30
C ILE A 217 16.80 0.72 3.38
N ARG A 218 17.45 1.47 2.50
CA ARG A 218 17.49 2.94 2.55
C ARG A 218 16.81 3.61 1.37
N ASP A 219 16.50 2.85 0.32
CA ASP A 219 15.90 3.36 -0.90
C ASP A 219 15.04 2.28 -1.60
N ASN A 220 14.29 2.73 -2.59
CA ASN A 220 13.39 1.86 -3.34
C ASN A 220 14.12 0.80 -4.18
N ALA A 221 15.35 1.06 -4.64
CA ALA A 221 16.10 0.06 -5.41
C ALA A 221 16.51 -1.11 -4.51
N ALA A 222 17.00 -0.82 -3.30
CA ALA A 222 17.31 -1.84 -2.29
C ALA A 222 16.05 -2.61 -1.84
N LEU A 223 14.90 -1.93 -1.69
CA LEU A 223 13.63 -2.56 -1.37
C LEU A 223 13.22 -3.56 -2.45
N LEU A 224 13.20 -3.13 -3.72
CA LEU A 224 12.85 -4.00 -4.85
C LEU A 224 13.77 -5.21 -4.97
N GLN A 225 15.09 -5.01 -4.80
CA GLN A 225 16.06 -6.09 -4.81
C GLN A 225 15.80 -7.09 -3.67
N THR A 226 15.55 -6.58 -2.46
CA THR A 226 15.25 -7.42 -1.29
C THR A 226 14.00 -8.26 -1.51
N LEU A 227 12.90 -7.64 -1.93
CA LEU A 227 11.64 -8.34 -2.17
C LEU A 227 11.77 -9.40 -3.28
N LYS A 228 12.46 -9.09 -4.38
CA LYS A 228 12.69 -10.03 -5.48
C LYS A 228 13.61 -11.19 -5.09
N SER A 229 14.58 -10.96 -4.22
CA SER A 229 15.52 -12.01 -3.78
C SER A 229 14.94 -12.97 -2.75
N GLY A 230 13.91 -12.56 -2.01
CA GLY A 230 13.35 -13.32 -0.88
C GLY A 230 14.26 -13.33 0.36
N ASN A 231 15.34 -12.54 0.40
CA ASN A 231 16.28 -12.49 1.53
C ASN A 231 15.77 -11.59 2.67
N TYR A 232 14.64 -11.96 3.26
CA TYR A 232 14.01 -11.28 4.39
C TYR A 232 13.13 -12.24 5.19
N ARG A 233 12.77 -11.85 6.39
CA ARG A 233 11.76 -12.51 7.20
C ARG A 233 10.53 -11.63 7.31
N LEU A 234 9.35 -12.24 7.26
CA LEU A 234 8.10 -11.52 7.50
C LEU A 234 7.91 -11.29 9.00
N ILE A 235 7.58 -10.06 9.38
CA ILE A 235 7.10 -9.74 10.72
C ILE A 235 5.61 -10.08 10.74
N ARG A 236 5.19 -10.89 11.71
CA ARG A 236 3.81 -11.34 11.91
C ARG A 236 3.51 -11.37 13.40
N SER A 237 3.27 -10.21 13.98
CA SER A 237 2.92 -10.13 15.40
C SER A 237 1.41 -10.26 15.58
N PRO A 238 0.92 -11.10 16.50
CA PRO A 238 -0.51 -11.27 16.76
C PRO A 238 -1.18 -10.02 17.34
#